data_ba8342081bb4da7275c72ca9ff9b1373
#
_entry.id   ba8342081bb4da7275c72ca9ff9b1373
#
_cell.length_a   1.000
_cell.length_b   1.000
_cell.length_c   1.000
_cell.angle_alpha   90.00
_cell.angle_beta   90.00
_cell.angle_gamma   90.00
#
_symmetry.space_group_name_H-M   'P 1'
#
loop_
_entity.id
_entity.type
_entity.pdbx_description
1 polymer ?
#
loop_
_entity_poly.entity_id
_entity_poly.type
_entity_poly.pdbx_seq_one_letter_code
_entity_poly.pdbx_strand_id
1 'polypeptide(L)'
;MGSRNTTVGVPGYDPVYDDLCATPEAVSLCDDIEAFLYNVLCVEMPKAETPKQRVEALRAKLNRPVRVAGMVKNQGEPGGGPFIIAEKDGSTSLQVLESVQINMSDDHARNALASATHFNPVDIVCCLHDYKGESFDLLKYVDEDAGFISSKSYQGRELKALELPGLWNGAMSNWNTLFVEVPLATFNPVKVVLDLLRPAHQN
;
A
#
# COMPACT_ATOMS: atom_id res chain seq x y z
N MET A 1 40.47 42.64 2.32
CA MET A 1 40.65 41.23 1.87
C MET A 1 39.81 40.33 2.77
N GLY A 2 38.61 40.04 2.33
CA GLY A 2 37.70 39.17 3.09
C GLY A 2 37.94 37.72 2.74
N SER A 3 38.27 36.93 3.75
CA SER A 3 38.40 35.48 3.68
C SER A 3 37.01 34.87 3.36
N ARG A 4 36.82 34.28 2.16
CA ARG A 4 35.70 33.43 1.88
C ARG A 4 35.97 32.05 2.51
N ASN A 5 35.30 31.77 3.62
CA ASN A 5 35.21 30.43 4.13
C ASN A 5 34.41 29.58 3.10
N THR A 6 35.12 28.85 2.26
CA THR A 6 34.53 27.77 1.46
C THR A 6 34.42 26.55 2.37
N THR A 7 33.32 26.43 3.07
CA THR A 7 32.90 25.14 3.64
C THR A 7 32.67 24.20 2.47
N VAL A 8 33.50 23.18 2.34
CA VAL A 8 33.27 22.07 1.42
C VAL A 8 32.04 21.37 1.97
N GLY A 9 30.87 21.70 1.42
CA GLY A 9 29.61 21.11 1.86
C GLY A 9 29.60 19.63 1.56
N VAL A 10 29.32 18.82 2.55
CA VAL A 10 28.93 17.42 2.37
C VAL A 10 27.66 17.47 1.50
N PRO A 11 27.61 16.75 0.34
CA PRO A 11 26.42 16.73 -0.49
C PRO A 11 25.18 16.34 0.35
N GLY A 12 24.15 17.19 0.36
CA GLY A 12 22.92 16.99 1.12
C GLY A 12 22.91 17.58 2.54
N TYR A 13 23.99 18.21 3.02
CA TYR A 13 23.99 18.91 4.30
C TYR A 13 23.53 20.36 4.12
N ASP A 14 22.37 20.70 4.67
CA ASP A 14 21.84 22.05 4.79
C ASP A 14 21.53 22.33 6.28
N PRO A 15 22.43 23.03 7.00
CA PRO A 15 22.27 23.24 8.44
C PRO A 15 21.00 24.02 8.78
N VAL A 16 20.55 24.92 7.92
CA VAL A 16 19.31 25.69 8.14
C VAL A 16 18.10 24.75 8.07
N TYR A 17 18.08 23.84 7.11
CA TYR A 17 17.00 22.87 6.99
C TYR A 17 17.02 21.86 8.16
N ASP A 18 18.21 21.40 8.58
CA ASP A 18 18.35 20.50 9.70
C ASP A 18 17.87 21.13 11.01
N ASP A 19 18.20 22.40 11.25
CA ASP A 19 17.72 23.17 12.41
C ASP A 19 16.18 23.37 12.37
N LEU A 20 15.62 23.67 11.20
CA LEU A 20 14.16 23.80 11.03
C LEU A 20 13.42 22.48 11.33
N CYS A 21 13.97 21.35 10.94
CA CYS A 21 13.38 20.03 11.23
C CYS A 21 13.36 19.69 12.73
N ALA A 22 14.20 20.31 13.52
CA ALA A 22 14.31 20.09 14.97
C ALA A 22 13.51 21.09 15.82
N THR A 23 12.82 22.05 15.21
CA THR A 23 11.98 23.01 15.96
C THR A 23 10.82 22.28 16.67
N PRO A 24 10.33 22.81 17.83
CA PRO A 24 9.19 22.21 18.52
C PRO A 24 7.94 22.10 17.65
N GLU A 25 7.71 23.07 16.77
CA GLU A 25 6.59 23.08 15.83
C GLU A 25 6.71 21.96 14.78
N ALA A 26 7.92 21.75 14.24
CA ALA A 26 8.17 20.67 13.29
C ALA A 26 8.03 19.28 13.95
N VAL A 27 8.50 19.16 15.19
CA VAL A 27 8.35 17.91 15.97
C VAL A 27 6.88 17.61 16.22
N SER A 28 6.10 18.60 16.68
CA SER A 28 4.66 18.45 16.92
C SER A 28 3.92 18.08 15.64
N LEU A 29 4.24 18.72 14.51
CA LEU A 29 3.65 18.37 13.20
C LEU A 29 4.00 16.94 12.78
N CYS A 30 5.22 16.48 13.03
CA CYS A 30 5.60 15.10 12.75
C CYS A 30 4.81 14.10 13.59
N ASP A 31 4.56 14.42 14.87
CA ASP A 31 3.74 13.58 15.75
C ASP A 31 2.29 13.47 15.22
N ASP A 32 1.70 14.59 14.78
CA ASP A 32 0.36 14.61 14.18
C ASP A 32 0.30 13.81 12.87
N ILE A 33 1.34 13.91 12.03
CA ILE A 33 1.44 13.16 10.78
C ILE A 33 1.57 11.66 11.06
N GLU A 34 2.42 11.25 11.99
CA GLU A 34 2.56 9.83 12.37
C GLU A 34 1.24 9.29 12.94
N ALA A 35 0.56 10.07 13.77
CA ALA A 35 -0.77 9.69 14.27
C ALA A 35 -1.79 9.53 13.13
N PHE A 36 -1.78 10.41 12.14
CA PHE A 36 -2.62 10.28 10.94
C PHE A 36 -2.26 9.02 10.13
N LEU A 37 -0.98 8.81 9.83
CA LEU A 37 -0.50 7.65 9.09
C LEU A 37 -0.92 6.35 9.79
N TYR A 38 -0.74 6.27 11.10
CA TYR A 38 -1.10 5.09 11.89
C TYR A 38 -2.62 4.87 11.95
N ASN A 39 -3.38 5.89 12.33
CA ASN A 39 -4.82 5.73 12.59
C ASN A 39 -5.67 5.65 11.32
N VAL A 40 -5.23 6.26 10.21
CA VAL A 40 -6.03 6.36 8.98
C VAL A 40 -5.51 5.44 7.89
N LEU A 41 -4.18 5.35 7.72
CA LEU A 41 -3.56 4.57 6.64
C LEU A 41 -2.96 3.25 7.12
N CYS A 42 -3.04 2.94 8.43
CA CYS A 42 -2.41 1.76 9.05
C CYS A 42 -0.90 1.65 8.73
N VAL A 43 -0.24 2.82 8.60
CA VAL A 43 1.19 2.92 8.37
C VAL A 43 1.89 3.16 9.70
N GLU A 44 2.65 2.18 10.16
CA GLU A 44 3.57 2.32 11.28
C GLU A 44 4.95 2.68 10.73
N MET A 45 5.49 3.81 11.20
CA MET A 45 6.79 4.30 10.73
C MET A 45 7.91 3.74 11.59
N PRO A 46 9.04 3.32 11.00
CA PRO A 46 10.23 2.98 11.77
C PRO A 46 10.79 4.23 12.46
N LYS A 47 11.46 4.03 13.60
CA LYS A 47 12.08 5.14 14.33
C LYS A 47 13.21 5.76 13.50
N ALA A 48 13.10 7.06 13.23
CA ALA A 48 14.15 7.82 12.57
C ALA A 48 15.31 8.13 13.56
N GLU A 49 16.53 8.19 13.03
CA GLU A 49 17.74 8.51 13.82
C GLU A 49 17.88 10.00 14.05
N THR A 50 17.41 10.83 13.11
CA THR A 50 17.49 12.29 13.18
C THR A 50 16.16 12.95 12.84
N PRO A 51 15.90 14.19 13.34
CA PRO A 51 14.70 14.94 12.99
C PRO A 51 14.55 15.16 11.46
N LYS A 52 15.63 15.40 10.74
CA LYS A 52 15.63 15.54 9.28
C LYS A 52 15.16 14.26 8.59
N GLN A 53 15.74 13.10 8.96
CA GLN A 53 15.30 11.81 8.41
C GLN A 53 13.83 11.54 8.68
N ARG A 54 13.33 11.93 9.88
CA ARG A 54 11.92 11.83 10.22
C ARG A 54 11.05 12.63 9.26
N VAL A 55 11.37 13.91 9.07
CA VAL A 55 10.64 14.81 8.16
C VAL A 55 10.64 14.29 6.72
N GLU A 56 11.81 13.86 6.22
CA GLU A 56 11.97 13.33 4.87
C GLU A 56 11.17 12.03 4.66
N ALA A 57 11.22 11.11 5.63
CA ALA A 57 10.46 9.86 5.59
C ALA A 57 8.95 10.10 5.59
N LEU A 58 8.45 10.98 6.47
CA LEU A 58 7.03 11.33 6.54
C LEU A 58 6.56 12.01 5.26
N ARG A 59 7.35 12.94 4.71
CA ARG A 59 7.05 13.57 3.43
C ARG A 59 6.97 12.56 2.29
N ALA A 60 7.90 11.61 2.24
CA ALA A 60 7.91 10.55 1.23
C ALA A 60 6.71 9.60 1.35
N LYS A 61 6.19 9.37 2.57
CA LYS A 61 4.97 8.57 2.78
C LYS A 61 3.70 9.33 2.43
N LEU A 62 3.64 10.65 2.71
CA LEU A 62 2.44 11.44 2.41
C LEU A 62 2.30 11.75 0.92
N ASN A 63 3.40 12.11 0.24
CA ASN A 63 3.38 12.55 -1.16
C ASN A 63 3.41 11.35 -2.12
N ARG A 64 2.33 10.59 -2.14
CA ARG A 64 2.11 9.41 -2.98
C ARG A 64 0.75 9.45 -3.63
N PRO A 65 0.54 8.76 -4.76
CA PRO A 65 -0.79 8.52 -5.26
C PRO A 65 -1.66 7.88 -4.18
N VAL A 66 -2.96 8.17 -4.21
CA VAL A 66 -3.91 7.64 -3.22
C VAL A 66 -4.92 6.74 -3.93
N ARG A 67 -5.24 5.61 -3.32
CA ARG A 67 -6.38 4.78 -3.72
C ARG A 67 -7.31 4.54 -2.54
N VAL A 68 -8.59 4.56 -2.82
CA VAL A 68 -9.65 4.06 -1.95
C VAL A 68 -10.22 2.82 -2.61
N ALA A 69 -10.13 1.68 -1.95
CA ALA A 69 -10.57 0.39 -2.48
C ALA A 69 -11.78 -0.12 -1.70
N GLY A 70 -12.89 -0.35 -2.42
CA GLY A 70 -14.12 -0.90 -1.88
C GLY A 70 -13.97 -2.41 -1.70
N MET A 71 -14.05 -2.90 -0.47
CA MET A 71 -13.88 -4.31 -0.11
C MET A 71 -15.21 -4.90 0.32
N VAL A 72 -15.50 -6.14 -0.09
CA VAL A 72 -16.69 -6.88 0.36
C VAL A 72 -16.32 -8.01 1.30
N LYS A 73 -17.25 -8.36 2.19
CA LYS A 73 -17.06 -9.52 3.08
C LYS A 73 -16.96 -10.80 2.27
N ASN A 74 -15.97 -11.63 2.64
CA ASN A 74 -15.79 -12.94 2.05
C ASN A 74 -16.91 -13.89 2.52
N GLN A 75 -17.56 -14.55 1.58
CA GLN A 75 -18.59 -15.57 1.83
C GLN A 75 -18.16 -16.98 1.41
N GLY A 76 -16.85 -17.20 1.29
CA GLY A 76 -16.25 -18.45 0.83
C GLY A 76 -15.66 -18.39 -0.57
N GLU A 77 -15.57 -17.19 -1.16
CA GLU A 77 -14.92 -16.99 -2.46
C GLU A 77 -13.41 -17.22 -2.33
N PRO A 78 -12.81 -17.98 -3.26
CA PRO A 78 -11.36 -18.10 -3.31
C PRO A 78 -10.75 -16.83 -3.88
N GLY A 79 -9.55 -16.47 -3.41
CA GLY A 79 -8.81 -15.33 -3.93
C GLY A 79 -7.93 -14.67 -2.87
N GLY A 80 -7.47 -13.49 -3.17
CA GLY A 80 -6.73 -12.64 -2.25
C GLY A 80 -7.63 -11.77 -1.38
N GLY A 81 -7.03 -10.79 -0.73
CA GLY A 81 -7.74 -9.87 0.14
C GLY A 81 -6.88 -8.74 0.65
N PRO A 82 -7.44 -7.89 1.53
CA PRO A 82 -6.73 -6.80 2.18
C PRO A 82 -5.88 -7.31 3.35
N PHE A 83 -4.64 -6.85 3.41
CA PHE A 83 -3.70 -7.17 4.49
C PHE A 83 -2.89 -5.93 4.88
N ILE A 84 -2.41 -5.93 6.12
CA ILE A 84 -1.34 -5.04 6.57
C ILE A 84 -0.05 -5.83 6.42
N ILE A 85 0.89 -5.30 5.68
CA ILE A 85 2.19 -5.94 5.46
C ILE A 85 3.33 -5.09 6.01
N ALA A 86 4.44 -5.75 6.35
CA ALA A 86 5.70 -5.09 6.64
C ALA A 86 6.42 -4.75 5.32
N GLU A 87 6.84 -3.51 5.19
CA GLU A 87 7.58 -3.01 4.04
C GLU A 87 9.10 -3.20 4.22
N LYS A 88 9.84 -3.12 3.12
CA LYS A 88 11.32 -3.23 3.14
C LYS A 88 12.00 -2.13 3.95
N ASP A 89 11.37 -0.97 4.09
CA ASP A 89 11.86 0.16 4.88
C ASP A 89 11.53 0.04 6.38
N GLY A 90 10.91 -1.06 6.81
CA GLY A 90 10.50 -1.30 8.18
C GLY A 90 9.18 -0.66 8.58
N SER A 91 8.52 0.05 7.67
CA SER A 91 7.15 0.54 7.89
C SER A 91 6.10 -0.54 7.61
N THR A 92 4.84 -0.24 7.88
CA THR A 92 3.71 -1.06 7.43
C THR A 92 2.92 -0.36 6.32
N SER A 93 2.13 -1.12 5.58
CA SER A 93 1.18 -0.58 4.60
C SER A 93 -0.04 -1.48 4.40
N LEU A 94 -1.13 -0.89 3.91
CA LEU A 94 -2.31 -1.60 3.45
C LEU A 94 -2.09 -2.09 2.02
N GLN A 95 -2.16 -3.41 1.81
CA GLN A 95 -1.98 -4.03 0.50
C GLN A 95 -3.10 -5.01 0.18
N VAL A 96 -3.35 -5.18 -1.11
CA VAL A 96 -4.15 -6.28 -1.64
C VAL A 96 -3.20 -7.37 -2.10
N LEU A 97 -3.30 -8.56 -1.51
CA LEU A 97 -2.46 -9.71 -1.86
C LEU A 97 -3.31 -10.80 -2.49
N GLU A 98 -2.81 -11.40 -3.55
CA GLU A 98 -3.32 -12.67 -4.05
C GLU A 98 -2.86 -13.81 -3.16
N SER A 99 -3.69 -14.84 -2.99
CA SER A 99 -3.37 -15.98 -2.10
C SER A 99 -2.06 -16.69 -2.47
N VAL A 100 -1.67 -16.68 -3.74
CA VAL A 100 -0.41 -17.25 -4.23
C VAL A 100 0.83 -16.47 -3.76
N GLN A 101 0.68 -15.21 -3.36
CA GLN A 101 1.77 -14.38 -2.83
C GLN A 101 2.02 -14.62 -1.34
N ILE A 102 1.14 -15.36 -0.66
CA ILE A 102 1.21 -15.61 0.77
C ILE A 102 2.04 -16.87 1.03
N ASN A 103 3.07 -16.74 1.86
CA ASN A 103 3.91 -17.88 2.23
C ASN A 103 3.18 -18.83 3.17
N MET A 104 2.61 -19.89 2.63
CA MET A 104 1.85 -20.88 3.39
C MET A 104 2.71 -21.75 4.33
N SER A 105 4.04 -21.66 4.24
CA SER A 105 4.97 -22.33 5.18
C SER A 105 5.17 -21.48 6.46
N ASP A 106 4.79 -20.22 6.44
CA ASP A 106 4.81 -19.32 7.60
C ASP A 106 3.46 -19.42 8.33
N ASP A 107 3.50 -19.80 9.61
CA ASP A 107 2.30 -19.95 10.43
C ASP A 107 1.56 -18.64 10.64
N HIS A 108 2.27 -17.53 10.76
CA HIS A 108 1.67 -16.20 10.91
C HIS A 108 0.91 -15.80 9.65
N ALA A 109 1.55 -15.91 8.49
CA ALA A 109 0.94 -15.58 7.20
C ALA A 109 -0.27 -16.49 6.90
N ARG A 110 -0.16 -17.80 7.20
CA ARG A 110 -1.27 -18.74 7.04
C ARG A 110 -2.45 -18.41 7.94
N ASN A 111 -2.19 -18.06 9.20
CA ASN A 111 -3.25 -17.66 10.14
C ASN A 111 -3.90 -16.32 9.73
N ALA A 112 -3.12 -15.37 9.25
CA ALA A 112 -3.63 -14.10 8.73
C ALA A 112 -4.59 -14.34 7.56
N LEU A 113 -4.21 -15.20 6.59
CA LEU A 113 -5.09 -15.57 5.47
C LEU A 113 -6.36 -16.28 5.97
N ALA A 114 -6.25 -17.21 6.91
CA ALA A 114 -7.39 -17.96 7.44
C ALA A 114 -8.38 -17.08 8.22
N SER A 115 -7.90 -15.98 8.82
CA SER A 115 -8.72 -15.00 9.54
C SER A 115 -9.20 -13.83 8.68
N ALA A 116 -8.83 -13.79 7.39
CA ALA A 116 -9.25 -12.73 6.49
C ALA A 116 -10.76 -12.69 6.34
N THR A 117 -11.36 -11.50 6.57
CA THR A 117 -12.81 -11.31 6.56
C THR A 117 -13.34 -10.72 5.25
N HIS A 118 -12.46 -10.16 4.44
CA HIS A 118 -12.80 -9.53 3.16
C HIS A 118 -11.97 -10.14 2.04
N PHE A 119 -12.46 -9.99 0.83
CA PHE A 119 -11.75 -10.45 -0.34
C PHE A 119 -11.56 -9.30 -1.35
N ASN A 120 -11.02 -9.58 -2.53
CA ASN A 120 -10.56 -8.60 -3.51
C ASN A 120 -11.47 -7.38 -3.66
N PRO A 121 -10.90 -6.19 -3.89
CA PRO A 121 -11.68 -4.97 -4.08
C PRO A 121 -12.59 -5.08 -5.30
N VAL A 122 -13.75 -4.46 -5.19
CA VAL A 122 -14.80 -4.44 -6.24
C VAL A 122 -14.84 -3.09 -6.94
N ASP A 123 -14.47 -2.03 -6.23
CA ASP A 123 -14.39 -0.66 -6.74
C ASP A 123 -13.10 -0.01 -6.28
N ILE A 124 -12.59 0.92 -7.09
CA ILE A 124 -11.41 1.71 -6.76
C ILE A 124 -11.58 3.15 -7.22
N VAL A 125 -11.24 4.08 -6.34
CA VAL A 125 -11.14 5.51 -6.65
C VAL A 125 -9.71 5.95 -6.41
N CYS A 126 -9.11 6.66 -7.37
CA CYS A 126 -7.71 7.05 -7.33
C CYS A 126 -7.53 8.57 -7.42
N CYS A 127 -6.59 9.11 -6.66
CA CYS A 127 -6.03 10.44 -6.86
C CYS A 127 -4.60 10.30 -7.40
N LEU A 128 -4.36 10.84 -8.61
CA LEU A 128 -3.12 10.67 -9.37
C LEU A 128 -2.29 11.97 -9.42
N HIS A 129 -2.66 12.96 -8.62
CA HIS A 129 -2.01 14.25 -8.56
C HIS A 129 -1.49 14.51 -7.14
N ASP A 130 -0.36 15.17 -7.06
CA ASP A 130 0.23 15.59 -5.80
C ASP A 130 -0.52 16.80 -5.20
N TYR A 131 -0.06 17.26 -4.03
CA TYR A 131 -0.66 18.41 -3.33
C TYR A 131 -0.54 19.74 -4.07
N LYS A 132 0.27 19.81 -5.13
CA LYS A 132 0.39 20.98 -6.03
C LYS A 132 -0.45 20.86 -7.29
N GLY A 133 -1.10 19.71 -7.51
CA GLY A 133 -1.87 19.40 -8.71
C GLY A 133 -1.03 18.86 -9.87
N GLU A 134 0.23 18.49 -9.63
CA GLU A 134 1.09 17.86 -10.63
C GLU A 134 0.83 16.36 -10.69
N SER A 135 0.82 15.79 -11.89
CA SER A 135 0.61 14.34 -12.06
C SER A 135 1.80 13.54 -11.55
N PHE A 136 1.52 12.48 -10.80
CA PHE A 136 2.54 11.51 -10.41
C PHE A 136 3.03 10.68 -11.61
N ASP A 137 4.33 10.40 -11.65
CA ASP A 137 4.89 9.35 -12.50
C ASP A 137 4.63 7.99 -11.83
N LEU A 138 3.55 7.33 -12.22
CA LEU A 138 3.04 6.14 -11.55
C LEU A 138 4.01 4.95 -11.60
N LEU A 139 4.93 4.91 -12.58
CA LEU A 139 5.92 3.84 -12.67
C LEU A 139 6.88 3.82 -11.47
N LYS A 140 7.11 4.98 -10.84
CA LYS A 140 7.96 5.08 -9.64
C LYS A 140 7.34 4.46 -8.39
N TYR A 141 6.05 4.12 -8.45
CA TYR A 141 5.29 3.58 -7.31
C TYR A 141 4.95 2.10 -7.46
N VAL A 142 5.51 1.45 -8.47
CA VAL A 142 5.40 0.00 -8.68
C VAL A 142 6.41 -0.73 -7.79
N ASP A 143 6.00 -1.83 -7.16
CA ASP A 143 6.92 -2.80 -6.57
C ASP A 143 7.25 -3.87 -7.63
N GLU A 144 8.42 -3.78 -8.23
CA GLU A 144 8.86 -4.71 -9.28
C GLU A 144 9.09 -6.14 -8.75
N ASP A 145 9.31 -6.30 -7.45
CA ASP A 145 9.52 -7.60 -6.80
C ASP A 145 8.19 -8.31 -6.47
N ALA A 146 7.05 -7.66 -6.67
CA ALA A 146 5.73 -8.25 -6.43
C ALA A 146 5.29 -9.26 -7.51
N GLY A 147 6.10 -9.48 -8.54
CA GLY A 147 5.85 -10.52 -9.55
C GLY A 147 5.91 -11.93 -8.94
N PHE A 148 5.12 -12.85 -9.48
CA PHE A 148 5.09 -14.24 -9.02
C PHE A 148 4.91 -15.22 -10.18
N ILE A 149 5.20 -16.51 -9.92
CA ILE A 149 5.00 -17.57 -10.91
C ILE A 149 3.65 -18.25 -10.61
N SER A 150 2.76 -18.22 -11.59
CA SER A 150 1.48 -18.92 -11.55
C SER A 150 1.52 -20.19 -12.38
N SER A 151 0.82 -21.25 -11.92
CA SER A 151 0.58 -22.46 -12.70
C SER A 151 -0.77 -22.32 -13.42
N LYS A 152 -0.74 -22.41 -14.73
CA LYS A 152 -1.91 -22.33 -15.62
C LYS A 152 -2.01 -23.61 -16.46
N SER A 153 -3.12 -23.79 -17.15
CA SER A 153 -3.28 -24.84 -18.16
C SER A 153 -3.47 -24.21 -19.52
N TYR A 154 -2.72 -24.66 -20.50
CA TYR A 154 -2.91 -24.30 -21.90
C TYR A 154 -3.04 -25.56 -22.75
N GLN A 155 -4.16 -25.72 -23.41
CA GLN A 155 -4.50 -26.91 -24.22
C GLN A 155 -4.28 -28.23 -23.47
N GLY A 156 -4.67 -28.29 -22.16
CA GLY A 156 -4.51 -29.48 -21.32
C GLY A 156 -3.10 -29.75 -20.81
N ARG A 157 -2.13 -28.86 -21.08
CA ARG A 157 -0.75 -28.96 -20.60
C ARG A 157 -0.51 -27.96 -19.50
N GLU A 158 0.28 -28.33 -18.48
CA GLU A 158 0.73 -27.39 -17.45
C GLU A 158 1.62 -26.31 -18.06
N LEU A 159 1.34 -25.07 -17.72
CA LEU A 159 2.10 -23.89 -18.09
C LEU A 159 2.47 -23.12 -16.84
N LYS A 160 3.75 -22.82 -16.67
CA LYS A 160 4.23 -21.84 -15.68
C LYS A 160 4.37 -20.48 -16.36
N ALA A 161 3.67 -19.49 -15.83
CA ALA A 161 3.70 -18.13 -16.34
C ALA A 161 4.26 -17.18 -15.29
N LEU A 162 5.16 -16.27 -15.68
CA LEU A 162 5.57 -15.16 -14.87
C LEU A 162 4.47 -14.08 -14.94
N GLU A 163 3.87 -13.80 -13.82
CA GLU A 163 2.95 -12.67 -13.64
C GLU A 163 3.75 -11.46 -13.16
N LEU A 164 3.83 -10.44 -13.98
CA LEU A 164 4.43 -9.16 -13.59
C LEU A 164 3.49 -8.40 -12.62
N PRO A 165 4.01 -7.39 -11.90
CA PRO A 165 3.18 -6.57 -11.02
C PRO A 165 1.96 -6.03 -11.77
N GLY A 166 0.77 -6.42 -11.33
CA GLY A 166 -0.51 -6.04 -11.89
C GLY A 166 -1.27 -5.06 -11.01
N LEU A 167 -2.51 -4.76 -11.41
CA LEU A 167 -3.36 -3.77 -10.75
C LEU A 167 -3.49 -4.00 -9.23
N TRP A 168 -3.64 -5.25 -8.80
CA TRP A 168 -3.86 -5.60 -7.39
C TRP A 168 -2.59 -6.10 -6.68
N ASN A 169 -1.59 -6.49 -7.43
CA ASN A 169 -0.39 -7.15 -6.92
C ASN A 169 0.88 -6.44 -7.39
N GLY A 170 1.18 -5.28 -6.86
CA GLY A 170 2.44 -4.60 -7.07
C GLY A 170 2.38 -3.27 -7.80
N ALA A 171 1.51 -3.09 -8.80
CA ALA A 171 1.45 -1.84 -9.56
C ALA A 171 1.10 -0.61 -8.70
N MET A 172 0.36 -0.81 -7.62
CA MET A 172 -0.03 0.24 -6.67
C MET A 172 0.50 -0.01 -5.25
N SER A 173 1.58 -0.78 -5.08
CA SER A 173 2.13 -1.11 -3.76
C SER A 173 2.60 0.11 -2.99
N ASN A 174 3.24 1.07 -3.66
CA ASN A 174 3.73 2.28 -3.03
C ASN A 174 2.71 3.44 -3.02
N TRP A 175 1.42 3.14 -3.09
CA TRP A 175 0.35 4.12 -2.97
C TRP A 175 -0.20 4.16 -1.55
N ASN A 176 -0.67 5.34 -1.13
CA ASN A 176 -1.47 5.45 0.07
C ASN A 176 -2.83 4.80 -0.16
N THR A 177 -3.19 3.86 0.71
CA THR A 177 -4.36 3.00 0.51
C THR A 177 -5.33 3.16 1.67
N LEU A 178 -6.63 3.29 1.35
CA LEU A 178 -7.73 3.16 2.30
C LEU A 178 -8.63 2.01 1.85
N PHE A 179 -9.05 1.17 2.80
CA PHE A 179 -10.06 0.16 2.58
C PHE A 179 -11.40 0.63 3.13
N VAL A 180 -12.45 0.48 2.34
CA VAL A 180 -13.83 0.84 2.72
C VAL A 180 -14.70 -0.38 2.51
N GLU A 181 -15.44 -0.80 3.53
CA GLU A 181 -16.39 -1.90 3.38
C GLU A 181 -17.56 -1.48 2.48
N VAL A 182 -17.78 -2.24 1.42
CA VAL A 182 -18.95 -2.13 0.54
C VAL A 182 -19.99 -3.15 1.01
N PRO A 183 -21.21 -2.72 1.34
CA PRO A 183 -22.27 -3.63 1.79
C PRO A 183 -22.64 -4.65 0.71
N LEU A 184 -22.86 -5.91 1.08
CA LEU A 184 -23.30 -6.96 0.16
C LEU A 184 -24.61 -6.65 -0.55
N ALA A 185 -25.46 -5.79 0.03
CA ALA A 185 -26.66 -5.28 -0.63
C ALA A 185 -26.35 -4.39 -1.85
N THR A 186 -25.17 -3.74 -1.86
CA THR A 186 -24.73 -2.87 -2.96
C THR A 186 -23.93 -3.67 -3.99
N PHE A 187 -23.13 -4.63 -3.55
CA PHE A 187 -22.33 -5.48 -4.42
C PHE A 187 -22.31 -6.92 -3.88
N ASN A 188 -22.87 -7.83 -4.66
CA ASN A 188 -22.90 -9.26 -4.36
C ASN A 188 -22.26 -10.03 -5.52
N PRO A 189 -21.05 -10.61 -5.35
CA PRO A 189 -20.31 -11.22 -6.43
C PRO A 189 -20.99 -12.49 -6.96
N VAL A 190 -20.93 -12.67 -8.29
CA VAL A 190 -21.36 -13.87 -9.00
C VAL A 190 -20.11 -14.57 -9.56
N LYS A 191 -19.79 -15.74 -9.04
CA LYS A 191 -18.66 -16.58 -9.49
C LYS A 191 -19.15 -17.78 -10.31
N VAL A 192 -20.30 -18.31 -9.95
CA VAL A 192 -20.95 -19.44 -10.64
C VAL A 192 -22.44 -19.13 -10.87
N VAL A 193 -23.06 -19.82 -11.82
CA VAL A 193 -24.47 -19.59 -12.20
C VAL A 193 -25.44 -19.73 -11.00
N LEU A 194 -25.13 -20.63 -10.07
CA LEU A 194 -25.95 -20.86 -8.88
C LEU A 194 -25.95 -19.66 -7.91
N ASP A 195 -24.96 -18.77 -7.98
CA ASP A 195 -24.93 -17.57 -7.15
C ASP A 195 -26.10 -16.64 -7.47
N LEU A 196 -26.62 -16.67 -8.69
CA LEU A 196 -27.81 -15.93 -9.10
C LEU A 196 -29.08 -16.36 -8.34
N LEU A 197 -29.06 -17.51 -7.67
CA LEU A 197 -30.16 -17.97 -6.83
C LEU A 197 -30.08 -17.43 -5.40
N ARG A 198 -29.02 -16.72 -5.05
CA ARG A 198 -28.88 -16.09 -3.72
C ARG A 198 -29.95 -15.01 -3.55
N PRO A 199 -30.51 -14.80 -2.34
CA PRO A 199 -31.55 -13.78 -2.10
C PRO A 199 -31.19 -12.37 -2.58
N ALA A 200 -29.90 -12.00 -2.53
CA ALA A 200 -29.42 -10.69 -2.97
C ALA A 200 -29.54 -10.48 -4.50
N HIS A 201 -29.77 -11.54 -5.30
CA HIS A 201 -29.96 -11.48 -6.76
C HIS A 201 -31.40 -11.77 -7.19
N GLN A 202 -32.29 -11.98 -6.22
CA GLN A 202 -33.70 -12.26 -6.49
C GLN A 202 -34.54 -11.10 -5.96
N ASN A 203 -35.36 -10.50 -6.83
CA ASN A 203 -36.35 -9.48 -6.46
C ASN A 203 -37.64 -10.16 -5.95
#